data_c7b7bff238f86c533d6a474fcc51830c
#
_entry.id   c7b7bff238f86c533d6a474fcc51830c
#
_cell.length_a   1.000
_cell.length_b   1.000
_cell.length_c   1.000
_cell.angle_alpha   90.00
_cell.angle_beta   90.00
_cell.angle_gamma   90.00
#
_symmetry.space_group_name_H-M   'P 1'
#
loop_
_entity.id
_entity.type
_entity.pdbx_description
1 polymer ?
#
loop_
_entity_poly.entity_id
_entity_poly.type
_entity_poly.pdbx_seq_one_letter_code
_entity_poly.pdbx_strand_id
1 'polypeptide(L)'
;MKKLLLLCGLLAVFACTEEPADSAGGNGGRKARVLGSPTSRLALRGSLSVKLSPETAQAVAAAQAQRPATRSGVATRSGVGGIDAILHEIDAGRFERVVAYNPEWEDVYEETGINRWYTIAFDDEIQLSEVGERLAALPGVAVVEYGIDPRYIRPMSEGPAVPASEGMFSRVGETRAAKAMNDPMLPFQWNYDNPGGGLFPDVAVKPEAGADIDLLDAWQLCTGSEEVIVAVIDEPVQITHPDLRANIWSNPKNSQEHGYNF
;
A
#
# COMPACT_ATOMS: atom_id res chain seq x y z
N MET A 1 10.57 -12.65 20.53
CA MET A 1 10.81 -12.02 19.19
C MET A 1 9.47 -11.49 18.72
N LYS A 2 9.30 -10.17 18.72
CA LYS A 2 8.05 -9.51 18.33
C LYS A 2 8.02 -9.45 16.81
N LYS A 3 7.10 -10.17 16.15
CA LYS A 3 6.89 -10.07 14.71
C LYS A 3 6.04 -8.84 14.44
N LEU A 4 6.63 -7.83 13.84
CA LEU A 4 5.94 -6.65 13.30
C LEU A 4 5.31 -7.06 11.96
N LEU A 5 3.97 -7.16 11.91
CA LEU A 5 3.24 -7.32 10.65
C LEU A 5 3.07 -5.93 10.04
N LEU A 6 3.93 -5.58 9.10
CA LEU A 6 3.78 -4.37 8.28
C LEU A 6 2.85 -4.70 7.11
N LEU A 7 1.58 -4.30 7.21
CA LEU A 7 0.63 -4.40 6.10
C LEU A 7 0.74 -3.12 5.26
N CYS A 8 1.52 -3.18 4.17
CA CYS A 8 1.57 -2.08 3.21
C CYS A 8 0.25 -1.99 2.42
N GLY A 9 -0.62 -1.08 2.83
CA GLY A 9 -1.95 -0.89 2.24
C GLY A 9 -2.00 -0.26 0.84
N LEU A 10 -0.88 -0.02 0.16
CA LEU A 10 -0.87 0.62 -1.17
C LEU A 10 -0.91 -0.38 -2.34
N LEU A 11 -0.93 -1.69 -2.07
CA LEU A 11 -0.96 -2.73 -3.11
C LEU A 11 -2.23 -3.61 -3.06
N ALA A 12 -3.21 -3.26 -2.26
CA ALA A 12 -4.34 -4.15 -1.93
C ALA A 12 -5.53 -4.08 -2.89
N VAL A 13 -5.44 -3.51 -4.07
CA VAL A 13 -6.58 -3.51 -5.02
C VAL A 13 -6.54 -4.67 -6.01
N PHE A 14 -5.49 -5.50 -6.04
CA PHE A 14 -5.40 -6.63 -6.98
C PHE A 14 -4.84 -7.93 -6.42
N ALA A 15 -4.87 -8.17 -5.13
CA ALA A 15 -4.31 -9.38 -4.54
C ALA A 15 -5.39 -10.39 -4.12
N CYS A 16 -6.19 -10.86 -5.06
CA CYS A 16 -6.89 -12.15 -4.96
C CYS A 16 -6.39 -13.15 -6.01
N THR A 17 -5.09 -13.15 -6.27
CA THR A 17 -4.42 -14.31 -6.88
C THR A 17 -3.22 -14.61 -6.01
N GLU A 18 -3.19 -15.81 -5.42
CA GLU A 18 -1.99 -16.35 -4.79
C GLU A 18 -0.79 -16.06 -5.68
N GLU A 19 0.18 -15.28 -5.17
CA GLU A 19 1.48 -15.25 -5.82
C GLU A 19 1.99 -16.69 -5.80
N PRO A 20 2.26 -17.33 -6.94
CA PRO A 20 2.95 -18.59 -6.92
C PRO A 20 4.28 -18.31 -6.19
N ALA A 21 4.52 -19.04 -5.10
CA ALA A 21 5.77 -18.98 -4.36
C ALA A 21 6.92 -18.87 -5.35
N ASP A 22 7.78 -17.86 -5.18
CA ASP A 22 9.01 -17.72 -5.95
C ASP A 22 9.80 -19.03 -5.79
N SER A 23 9.53 -20.02 -6.63
CA SER A 23 10.32 -21.24 -6.65
C SER A 23 11.74 -20.82 -7.00
N ALA A 24 12.64 -21.05 -6.08
CA ALA A 24 14.08 -20.87 -6.23
C ALA A 24 14.57 -21.71 -7.44
N GLY A 25 14.52 -21.12 -8.60
CA GLY A 25 14.98 -21.73 -9.85
C GLY A 25 15.07 -20.64 -10.91
N GLY A 26 16.27 -20.38 -11.39
CA GLY A 26 16.64 -19.32 -12.29
C GLY A 26 15.62 -19.04 -13.40
N ASN A 27 15.36 -17.77 -13.62
CA ASN A 27 14.39 -17.24 -14.58
C ASN A 27 14.86 -17.42 -16.05
N GLY A 28 15.22 -18.63 -16.41
CA GLY A 28 15.58 -19.00 -17.78
C GLY A 28 14.34 -18.96 -18.68
N GLY A 29 14.06 -17.83 -19.30
CA GLY A 29 13.08 -17.71 -20.38
C GLY A 29 11.65 -17.33 -19.97
N ARG A 30 11.36 -16.97 -18.73
CA ARG A 30 10.04 -16.49 -18.32
C ARG A 30 9.91 -14.99 -18.61
N LYS A 31 8.88 -14.63 -19.38
CA LYS A 31 8.57 -13.23 -19.68
C LYS A 31 8.13 -12.51 -18.40
N ALA A 32 8.59 -11.27 -18.19
CA ALA A 32 8.17 -10.47 -17.04
C ALA A 32 6.64 -10.32 -16.97
N ARG A 33 6.10 -10.31 -15.76
CA ARG A 33 4.70 -9.98 -15.52
C ARG A 33 4.50 -8.48 -15.69
N VAL A 34 3.42 -8.07 -16.34
CA VAL A 34 3.07 -6.65 -16.52
C VAL A 34 1.83 -6.33 -15.70
N LEU A 35 1.90 -5.30 -14.87
CA LEU A 35 0.81 -4.79 -14.05
C LEU A 35 0.39 -3.39 -14.51
N GLY A 36 -0.91 -3.13 -14.52
CA GLY A 36 -1.48 -1.87 -15.01
C GLY A 36 -1.54 -1.82 -16.55
N SER A 37 -1.95 -0.66 -17.07
CA SER A 37 -2.08 -0.43 -18.51
C SER A 37 -1.37 0.87 -18.92
N PRO A 38 -0.35 0.81 -19.78
CA PRO A 38 0.38 1.99 -20.23
C PRO A 38 -0.47 2.92 -21.11
N THR A 39 -1.56 2.41 -21.69
CA THR A 39 -2.49 3.17 -22.54
C THR A 39 -3.67 3.75 -21.77
N SER A 40 -3.78 3.47 -20.46
CA SER A 40 -4.80 4.08 -19.63
C SER A 40 -4.62 5.60 -19.56
N ARG A 41 -5.73 6.34 -19.64
CA ARG A 41 -5.72 7.79 -19.37
C ARG A 41 -5.27 8.15 -17.96
N LEU A 42 -5.30 7.18 -17.05
CA LEU A 42 -4.91 7.33 -15.66
C LEU A 42 -3.43 6.96 -15.43
N ALA A 43 -2.73 6.44 -16.45
CA ALA A 43 -1.35 6.03 -16.30
C ALA A 43 -0.44 7.23 -16.00
N LEU A 44 0.46 7.05 -15.03
CA LEU A 44 1.50 8.02 -14.72
C LEU A 44 2.52 8.02 -15.87
N ARG A 45 2.55 9.09 -16.64
CA ARG A 45 3.53 9.26 -17.72
C ARG A 45 4.90 9.59 -17.15
N GLY A 46 5.95 9.22 -17.88
CA GLY A 46 7.32 9.51 -17.49
C GLY A 46 7.82 8.72 -16.28
N SER A 47 7.06 7.72 -15.80
CA SER A 47 7.49 6.88 -14.69
C SER A 47 6.86 5.49 -14.74
N LEU A 48 7.64 4.49 -14.33
CA LEU A 48 7.16 3.13 -14.08
C LEU A 48 8.02 2.46 -12.99
N SER A 49 7.53 1.37 -12.44
CA SER A 49 8.26 0.56 -11.47
C SER A 49 8.62 -0.80 -12.04
N VAL A 50 9.76 -1.34 -11.63
CA VAL A 50 10.20 -2.69 -11.99
C VAL A 50 10.57 -3.49 -10.74
N LYS A 51 10.15 -4.76 -10.68
CA LYS A 51 10.68 -5.73 -9.71
C LYS A 51 11.77 -6.52 -10.41
N LEU A 52 12.95 -6.53 -9.84
CA LEU A 52 14.09 -7.28 -10.37
C LEU A 52 14.11 -8.71 -9.83
N SER A 53 14.71 -9.63 -10.57
CA SER A 53 15.04 -10.95 -10.04
C SER A 53 16.01 -10.84 -8.86
N PRO A 54 16.06 -11.82 -7.95
CA PRO A 54 16.98 -11.79 -6.82
C PRO A 54 18.43 -11.54 -7.25
N GLU A 55 18.90 -12.23 -8.29
CA GLU A 55 20.26 -12.14 -8.80
C GLU A 55 20.54 -10.75 -9.38
N THR A 56 19.58 -10.20 -10.13
CA THR A 56 19.74 -8.86 -10.73
C THR A 56 19.70 -7.77 -9.66
N ALA A 57 18.83 -7.89 -8.66
CA ALA A 57 18.78 -6.95 -7.54
C ALA A 57 20.08 -6.95 -6.73
N GLN A 58 20.69 -8.13 -6.52
CA GLN A 58 21.99 -8.28 -5.88
C GLN A 58 23.11 -7.59 -6.69
N ALA A 59 23.11 -7.78 -8.02
CA ALA A 59 24.08 -7.12 -8.89
C ALA A 59 23.93 -5.59 -8.86
N VAL A 60 22.70 -5.09 -8.88
CA VAL A 60 22.40 -3.65 -8.73
C VAL A 60 22.91 -3.13 -7.39
N ALA A 61 22.61 -3.82 -6.28
CA ALA A 61 23.05 -3.41 -4.95
C ALA A 61 24.58 -3.35 -4.86
N ALA A 62 25.28 -4.36 -5.37
CA ALA A 62 26.75 -4.40 -5.41
C ALA A 62 27.34 -3.25 -6.26
N ALA A 63 26.73 -2.96 -7.42
CA ALA A 63 27.17 -1.86 -8.27
C ALA A 63 26.93 -0.48 -7.60
N GLN A 64 25.81 -0.30 -6.92
CA GLN A 64 25.49 0.94 -6.22
C GLN A 64 26.40 1.17 -5.00
N ALA A 65 26.76 0.12 -4.26
CA ALA A 65 27.67 0.21 -3.12
C ALA A 65 29.09 0.66 -3.50
N GLN A 66 29.50 0.41 -4.75
CA GLN A 66 30.83 0.81 -5.26
C GLN A 66 30.88 2.23 -5.85
N ARG A 67 29.75 2.93 -5.92
CA ARG A 67 29.69 4.28 -6.49
C ARG A 67 29.95 5.35 -5.44
N PRO A 68 30.76 6.35 -5.75
CA PRO A 68 30.87 7.54 -4.90
C PRO A 68 29.50 8.25 -4.87
N ALA A 69 29.14 8.79 -3.69
CA ALA A 69 27.93 9.60 -3.54
C ALA A 69 27.93 10.74 -4.57
N THR A 70 26.89 10.82 -5.38
CA THR A 70 26.70 11.92 -6.32
C THR A 70 26.24 13.17 -5.58
N ARG A 71 26.53 14.38 -6.08
CA ARG A 71 26.06 15.64 -5.48
C ARG A 71 24.54 15.74 -5.36
N SER A 72 23.79 15.09 -6.26
CA SER A 72 22.33 15.05 -6.26
C SER A 72 21.74 13.95 -5.40
N GLY A 73 22.54 12.95 -4.99
CA GLY A 73 22.06 11.78 -4.27
C GLY A 73 21.16 10.81 -5.09
N VAL A 74 20.78 11.19 -6.32
CA VAL A 74 19.88 10.41 -7.17
C VAL A 74 20.67 9.46 -8.07
N ALA A 75 20.34 8.16 -8.04
CA ALA A 75 20.90 7.19 -8.94
C ALA A 75 20.15 7.19 -10.28
N THR A 76 20.89 7.24 -11.40
CA THR A 76 20.33 7.21 -12.74
C THR A 76 20.74 5.94 -13.52
N ARG A 77 21.48 5.04 -12.88
CA ARG A 77 21.97 3.80 -13.49
C ARG A 77 21.91 2.63 -12.51
N SER A 78 21.63 1.46 -13.05
CA SER A 78 21.55 0.22 -12.29
C SER A 78 22.91 -0.43 -12.05
N GLY A 79 23.83 -0.33 -12.98
CA GLY A 79 25.07 -1.11 -13.05
C GLY A 79 24.90 -2.45 -13.76
N VAL A 80 23.72 -2.73 -14.32
CA VAL A 80 23.42 -3.92 -15.12
C VAL A 80 23.25 -3.50 -16.57
N GLY A 81 24.12 -4.00 -17.46
CA GLY A 81 24.27 -3.49 -18.83
C GLY A 81 22.97 -3.45 -19.64
N GLY A 82 22.12 -4.47 -19.56
CA GLY A 82 20.85 -4.49 -20.29
C GLY A 82 19.87 -3.41 -19.80
N ILE A 83 19.79 -3.20 -18.49
CA ILE A 83 18.96 -2.15 -17.90
C ILE A 83 19.57 -0.78 -18.22
N ASP A 84 20.89 -0.62 -18.01
CA ASP A 84 21.60 0.64 -18.24
C ASP A 84 21.54 1.11 -19.70
N ALA A 85 21.47 0.20 -20.67
CA ALA A 85 21.27 0.54 -22.07
C ALA A 85 19.92 1.26 -22.29
N ILE A 86 18.85 0.74 -21.69
CA ILE A 86 17.52 1.37 -21.77
C ILE A 86 17.51 2.71 -21.01
N LEU A 87 18.04 2.71 -19.76
CA LEU A 87 18.09 3.93 -18.94
C LEU A 87 18.87 5.07 -19.64
N HIS A 88 19.94 4.72 -20.34
CA HIS A 88 20.73 5.70 -21.10
C HIS A 88 19.96 6.26 -22.30
N GLU A 89 19.27 5.38 -23.05
CA GLU A 89 18.53 5.78 -24.27
C GLU A 89 17.35 6.69 -23.97
N ILE A 90 16.64 6.43 -22.86
CA ILE A 90 15.51 7.25 -22.41
C ILE A 90 15.94 8.45 -21.55
N ASP A 91 17.24 8.70 -21.42
CA ASP A 91 17.82 9.73 -20.54
C ASP A 91 17.20 9.71 -19.14
N ALA A 92 17.16 8.53 -18.52
CA ALA A 92 16.50 8.35 -17.22
C ALA A 92 17.07 9.26 -16.16
N GLY A 93 16.23 10.13 -15.61
CA GLY A 93 16.56 11.06 -14.52
C GLY A 93 16.62 10.39 -13.16
N ARG A 94 16.04 9.19 -13.02
CA ARG A 94 15.98 8.44 -11.76
C ARG A 94 15.98 6.93 -12.00
N PHE A 95 16.73 6.21 -11.17
CA PHE A 95 16.64 4.78 -10.96
C PHE A 95 16.89 4.50 -9.47
N GLU A 96 15.85 4.39 -8.69
CA GLU A 96 15.93 4.27 -7.23
C GLU A 96 15.04 3.16 -6.70
N ARG A 97 15.39 2.60 -5.56
CA ARG A 97 14.50 1.69 -4.83
C ARG A 97 13.21 2.39 -4.44
N VAL A 98 12.07 1.69 -4.59
CA VAL A 98 10.76 2.16 -4.13
C VAL A 98 10.75 2.31 -2.60
N VAL A 99 11.40 1.37 -1.90
CA VAL A 99 11.56 1.39 -0.45
C VAL A 99 13.04 1.58 -0.11
N ALA A 100 13.34 2.57 0.75
CA ALA A 100 14.70 2.79 1.24
C ALA A 100 15.18 1.53 1.98
N TYR A 101 16.43 1.13 1.68
CA TYR A 101 17.01 -0.04 2.33
C TYR A 101 17.29 0.24 3.81
N ASN A 102 16.82 -0.66 4.67
CA ASN A 102 17.12 -0.67 6.09
C ASN A 102 17.67 -2.06 6.48
N PRO A 103 18.92 -2.19 6.92
CA PRO A 103 19.52 -3.48 7.27
C PRO A 103 18.82 -4.21 8.43
N GLU A 104 18.02 -3.52 9.23
CA GLU A 104 17.22 -4.14 10.30
C GLU A 104 16.05 -4.99 9.76
N TRP A 105 15.72 -4.86 8.47
CA TRP A 105 14.58 -5.53 7.82
C TRP A 105 14.99 -6.59 6.80
N GLU A 106 16.19 -7.14 6.92
CA GLU A 106 16.71 -8.11 5.95
C GLU A 106 15.80 -9.34 5.82
N ASP A 107 15.33 -9.89 6.96
CA ASP A 107 14.40 -11.03 6.97
C ASP A 107 13.10 -10.73 6.20
N VAL A 108 12.56 -9.50 6.34
CA VAL A 108 11.37 -9.05 5.62
C VAL A 108 11.64 -8.93 4.12
N TYR A 109 12.83 -8.45 3.76
CA TYR A 109 13.23 -8.32 2.35
C TYR A 109 13.40 -9.68 1.68
N GLU A 110 13.95 -10.65 2.38
CA GLU A 110 14.09 -12.02 1.88
C GLU A 110 12.71 -12.67 1.65
N GLU A 111 11.78 -12.50 2.60
CA GLU A 111 10.43 -13.05 2.52
C GLU A 111 9.59 -12.40 1.43
N THR A 112 9.59 -11.06 1.34
CA THR A 112 8.68 -10.29 0.49
C THR A 112 9.27 -9.86 -0.84
N GLY A 113 10.58 -9.71 -0.90
CA GLY A 113 11.29 -9.15 -2.04
C GLY A 113 10.93 -7.70 -2.36
N ILE A 114 10.44 -6.94 -1.35
CA ILE A 114 10.05 -5.54 -1.54
C ILE A 114 11.26 -4.64 -1.85
N ASN A 115 12.43 -4.99 -1.36
CA ASN A 115 13.71 -4.32 -1.66
C ASN A 115 14.17 -4.45 -3.11
N ARG A 116 13.51 -5.30 -3.90
CA ARG A 116 13.82 -5.56 -5.32
C ARG A 116 13.03 -4.66 -6.29
N TRP A 117 12.19 -3.77 -5.76
CA TRP A 117 11.42 -2.81 -6.53
C TRP A 117 12.19 -1.51 -6.74
N TYR A 118 12.18 -1.04 -7.99
CA TYR A 118 12.85 0.20 -8.40
C TYR A 118 11.91 1.06 -9.23
N THR A 119 11.90 2.36 -8.96
CA THR A 119 11.22 3.36 -9.79
C THR A 119 12.20 3.89 -10.84
N ILE A 120 11.74 3.99 -12.07
CA ILE A 120 12.41 4.62 -13.19
C ILE A 120 11.61 5.86 -13.57
N ALA A 121 12.27 7.02 -13.62
CA ALA A 121 11.65 8.25 -14.11
C ALA A 121 12.40 8.76 -15.33
N PHE A 122 11.66 9.22 -16.33
CA PHE A 122 12.15 9.69 -17.62
C PHE A 122 11.20 10.77 -18.16
N ASP A 123 11.48 11.30 -19.35
CA ASP A 123 10.63 12.32 -19.98
C ASP A 123 9.23 11.77 -20.29
N ASP A 124 8.19 12.50 -19.96
CA ASP A 124 6.77 12.09 -20.09
C ASP A 124 6.29 12.09 -21.56
N GLU A 125 7.06 12.64 -22.49
CA GLU A 125 6.83 12.53 -23.93
C GLU A 125 7.24 11.16 -24.50
N ILE A 126 8.11 10.41 -23.79
CA ILE A 126 8.51 9.07 -24.20
C ILE A 126 7.37 8.09 -24.00
N GLN A 127 7.16 7.22 -24.99
CA GLN A 127 6.07 6.23 -24.98
C GLN A 127 6.25 5.22 -23.83
N LEU A 128 5.39 5.32 -22.81
CA LEU A 128 5.42 4.49 -21.62
C LEU A 128 5.36 2.97 -21.93
N SER A 129 4.54 2.58 -22.93
CA SER A 129 4.43 1.18 -23.39
C SER A 129 5.74 0.65 -23.96
N GLU A 130 6.43 1.44 -24.77
CA GLU A 130 7.69 1.03 -25.39
C GLU A 130 8.76 0.77 -24.34
N VAL A 131 8.93 1.66 -23.38
CA VAL A 131 9.88 1.50 -22.29
C VAL A 131 9.56 0.25 -21.47
N GLY A 132 8.29 0.06 -21.10
CA GLY A 132 7.87 -1.08 -20.29
C GLY A 132 8.03 -2.42 -21.02
N GLU A 133 7.71 -2.49 -22.31
CA GLU A 133 7.87 -3.71 -23.11
C GLU A 133 9.35 -4.11 -23.25
N ARG A 134 10.23 -3.14 -23.43
CA ARG A 134 11.68 -3.37 -23.51
C ARG A 134 12.25 -3.85 -22.18
N LEU A 135 11.85 -3.23 -21.07
CA LEU A 135 12.23 -3.70 -19.72
C LEU A 135 11.69 -5.11 -19.45
N ALA A 136 10.45 -5.39 -19.81
CA ALA A 136 9.82 -6.70 -19.62
C ALA A 136 10.51 -7.81 -20.45
N ALA A 137 11.21 -7.46 -21.52
CA ALA A 137 11.98 -8.41 -22.32
C ALA A 137 13.32 -8.79 -21.69
N LEU A 138 13.80 -8.07 -20.68
CA LEU A 138 15.08 -8.36 -20.02
C LEU A 138 14.96 -9.54 -19.06
N PRO A 139 15.88 -10.50 -19.09
CA PRO A 139 15.80 -11.72 -18.26
C PRO A 139 15.91 -11.44 -16.76
N GLY A 140 16.44 -10.30 -16.36
CA GLY A 140 16.58 -9.91 -14.96
C GLY A 140 15.42 -9.08 -14.41
N VAL A 141 14.36 -8.83 -15.21
CA VAL A 141 13.15 -8.13 -14.81
C VAL A 141 12.04 -9.14 -14.58
N ALA A 142 11.48 -9.17 -13.36
CA ALA A 142 10.40 -10.09 -12.98
C ALA A 142 9.02 -9.46 -13.21
N VAL A 143 8.87 -8.16 -12.89
CA VAL A 143 7.61 -7.41 -13.04
C VAL A 143 7.91 -6.03 -13.60
N VAL A 144 7.01 -5.53 -14.44
CA VAL A 144 6.90 -4.12 -14.84
C VAL A 144 5.54 -3.62 -14.39
N GLU A 145 5.50 -2.50 -13.68
CA GLU A 145 4.26 -1.91 -13.17
C GLU A 145 4.10 -0.48 -13.67
N TYR A 146 2.92 -0.18 -14.19
CA TYR A 146 2.51 1.16 -14.58
C TYR A 146 1.66 1.77 -13.48
N GLY A 147 2.16 2.85 -12.88
CA GLY A 147 1.48 3.57 -11.82
C GLY A 147 0.26 4.37 -12.31
N ILE A 148 -0.57 4.77 -11.36
CA ILE A 148 -1.67 5.72 -11.60
C ILE A 148 -1.16 7.13 -11.29
N ASP A 149 -1.47 8.07 -12.16
CA ASP A 149 -1.13 9.48 -11.96
C ASP A 149 -1.88 10.03 -10.73
N PRO A 150 -1.19 10.54 -9.72
CA PRO A 150 -1.80 11.05 -8.49
C PRO A 150 -2.86 12.13 -8.72
N ARG A 151 -2.80 12.86 -9.83
CA ARG A 151 -3.82 13.86 -10.20
C ARG A 151 -5.21 13.27 -10.41
N TYR A 152 -5.30 11.96 -10.67
CA TYR A 152 -6.56 11.22 -10.80
C TYR A 152 -6.98 10.47 -9.54
N ILE A 153 -6.09 10.39 -8.54
CA ILE A 153 -6.43 9.88 -7.21
C ILE A 153 -7.07 11.05 -6.45
N ARG A 154 -8.39 11.14 -6.53
CA ARG A 154 -9.12 12.15 -5.78
C ARG A 154 -9.60 11.58 -4.47
N PRO A 155 -9.54 12.34 -3.35
CA PRO A 155 -10.28 11.98 -2.14
C PRO A 155 -11.75 11.75 -2.50
N MET A 156 -12.37 10.75 -1.92
CA MET A 156 -13.76 10.38 -2.25
C MET A 156 -14.77 11.46 -1.93
N SER A 157 -14.41 12.50 -1.16
CA SER A 157 -15.28 13.65 -0.89
C SER A 157 -14.45 14.86 -0.42
N GLU A 158 -14.56 15.95 -1.15
CA GLU A 158 -14.13 17.30 -0.73
C GLU A 158 -15.36 18.16 -0.33
N GLY A 159 -16.48 17.53 -0.01
CA GLY A 159 -17.67 18.24 0.45
C GLY A 159 -17.49 18.73 1.88
N PRO A 160 -18.13 19.87 2.25
CA PRO A 160 -18.18 20.30 3.63
C PRO A 160 -18.80 19.19 4.50
N ALA A 161 -18.24 18.97 5.70
CA ALA A 161 -18.84 18.05 6.66
C ALA A 161 -20.30 18.48 6.90
N VAL A 162 -21.24 17.61 6.62
CA VAL A 162 -22.65 17.84 6.91
C VAL A 162 -22.89 17.36 8.34
N PRO A 163 -23.27 18.24 9.28
CA PRO A 163 -23.61 17.81 10.63
C PRO A 163 -24.74 16.78 10.57
N ALA A 164 -24.54 15.65 11.23
CA ALA A 164 -25.61 14.67 11.37
C ALA A 164 -26.79 15.32 12.11
N SER A 165 -28.00 15.26 11.55
CA SER A 165 -29.19 15.77 12.23
C SER A 165 -29.58 14.85 13.37
N GLU A 166 -30.04 15.40 14.49
CA GLU A 166 -30.55 14.62 15.65
C GLU A 166 -31.61 13.57 15.23
N GLY A 167 -32.40 13.84 14.19
CA GLY A 167 -33.35 12.89 13.64
C GLY A 167 -32.76 11.69 12.92
N MET A 168 -31.49 11.76 12.49
CA MET A 168 -30.78 10.64 11.88
C MET A 168 -30.53 9.54 12.89
N PHE A 169 -30.33 9.89 14.16
CA PHE A 169 -29.99 8.97 15.24
C PHE A 169 -31.20 8.49 16.05
N SER A 170 -32.38 9.08 15.85
CA SER A 170 -33.57 8.78 16.66
C SER A 170 -34.34 7.52 16.24
N ARG A 171 -33.94 6.85 15.16
CA ARG A 171 -34.67 5.74 14.54
C ARG A 171 -34.06 4.36 14.76
N VAL A 172 -32.94 4.28 15.42
CA VAL A 172 -32.30 2.99 15.69
C VAL A 172 -32.89 2.41 16.97
N GLY A 173 -33.60 1.32 16.83
CA GLY A 173 -34.04 0.52 17.98
C GLY A 173 -32.82 -0.03 18.74
N GLU A 174 -33.03 -0.55 19.93
CA GLU A 174 -31.99 -1.24 20.68
C GLU A 174 -31.47 -2.41 19.84
N THR A 175 -30.27 -2.25 19.27
CA THR A 175 -29.56 -3.33 18.58
C THR A 175 -28.76 -4.13 19.59
N ARG A 176 -28.32 -5.33 19.20
CA ARG A 176 -27.38 -6.13 20.00
C ARG A 176 -26.11 -5.34 20.33
N ALA A 177 -25.65 -4.53 19.39
CA ALA A 177 -24.49 -3.65 19.53
C ALA A 177 -24.64 -2.65 20.68
N ALA A 178 -25.80 -2.01 20.84
CA ALA A 178 -26.06 -1.03 21.90
C ALA A 178 -25.94 -1.60 23.33
N LYS A 179 -26.05 -2.93 23.48
CA LYS A 179 -25.90 -3.60 24.79
C LYS A 179 -24.47 -4.04 25.08
N ALA A 180 -23.64 -4.20 24.05
CA ALA A 180 -22.31 -4.75 24.21
C ALA A 180 -21.26 -3.70 24.59
N MET A 181 -21.43 -2.46 24.12
CA MET A 181 -20.46 -1.38 24.26
C MET A 181 -21.15 -0.09 24.69
N ASN A 182 -20.38 0.84 25.25
CA ASN A 182 -20.91 2.13 25.74
C ASN A 182 -20.86 3.25 24.67
N ASP A 183 -20.49 2.94 23.45
CA ASP A 183 -20.51 3.90 22.35
C ASP A 183 -21.93 4.08 21.83
N PRO A 184 -22.54 5.28 21.98
CA PRO A 184 -23.90 5.53 21.51
C PRO A 184 -24.01 5.50 19.98
N MET A 185 -22.89 5.59 19.24
CA MET A 185 -22.86 5.56 17.79
C MET A 185 -22.67 4.16 17.21
N LEU A 186 -22.34 3.17 18.04
CA LEU A 186 -22.10 1.79 17.60
C LEU A 186 -23.28 1.20 16.80
N PRO A 187 -24.56 1.44 17.15
CA PRO A 187 -25.69 0.93 16.36
C PRO A 187 -25.78 1.43 14.93
N PHE A 188 -25.06 2.52 14.60
CA PHE A 188 -25.02 3.08 13.23
C PHE A 188 -23.86 2.53 12.41
N GLN A 189 -22.97 1.79 13.02
CA GLN A 189 -21.82 1.18 12.37
C GLN A 189 -22.22 -0.21 11.84
N TRP A 190 -23.02 -0.21 10.77
CA TRP A 190 -23.59 -1.41 10.15
C TRP A 190 -22.55 -2.45 9.71
N ASN A 191 -21.34 -2.01 9.49
CA ASN A 191 -20.21 -2.88 9.18
C ASN A 191 -19.76 -3.74 10.37
N TYR A 192 -20.17 -3.40 11.59
CA TYR A 192 -19.87 -4.17 12.80
C TYR A 192 -21.01 -5.11 13.21
N ASP A 193 -22.25 -4.68 13.02
CA ASP A 193 -23.46 -5.46 13.30
C ASP A 193 -24.58 -4.95 12.38
N ASN A 194 -24.89 -5.71 11.34
CA ASN A 194 -25.86 -5.34 10.33
C ASN A 194 -27.20 -6.04 10.59
N PRO A 195 -28.17 -5.38 11.21
CA PRO A 195 -29.49 -5.97 11.47
C PRO A 195 -30.39 -6.06 10.23
N GLY A 196 -29.89 -5.65 9.06
CA GLY A 196 -30.71 -5.52 7.85
C GLY A 196 -31.43 -4.17 7.76
N GLY A 197 -32.27 -4.05 6.74
CA GLY A 197 -32.88 -2.80 6.32
C GLY A 197 -33.47 -1.90 7.39
N GLY A 198 -33.26 -0.60 7.26
CA GLY A 198 -33.81 0.45 8.10
C GLY A 198 -32.82 1.48 8.64
N LEU A 199 -31.51 1.18 8.65
CA LEU A 199 -30.47 2.12 9.09
C LEU A 199 -30.37 3.35 8.16
N PHE A 200 -30.60 3.16 6.86
CA PHE A 200 -30.53 4.22 5.87
C PHE A 200 -31.80 4.19 5.01
N PRO A 201 -32.86 4.89 5.40
CA PRO A 201 -34.17 4.84 4.72
C PRO A 201 -34.11 5.32 3.26
N ASP A 202 -33.13 6.15 2.92
CA ASP A 202 -32.99 6.76 1.58
C ASP A 202 -32.07 5.97 0.64
N VAL A 203 -31.52 4.83 1.10
CA VAL A 203 -30.69 3.97 0.25
C VAL A 203 -31.57 2.99 -0.50
N ALA A 204 -31.47 3.02 -1.85
CA ALA A 204 -32.27 2.17 -2.73
C ALA A 204 -31.99 0.68 -2.57
N VAL A 205 -30.77 0.31 -2.12
CA VAL A 205 -30.36 -1.07 -1.85
C VAL A 205 -30.50 -1.32 -0.35
N LYS A 206 -31.36 -2.29 -0.01
CA LYS A 206 -31.52 -2.70 1.40
C LYS A 206 -30.33 -3.57 1.81
N PRO A 207 -29.68 -3.26 2.93
CA PRO A 207 -28.64 -4.12 3.49
C PRO A 207 -29.23 -5.51 3.83
N GLU A 208 -28.48 -6.54 3.58
CA GLU A 208 -28.82 -7.90 3.98
C GLU A 208 -28.37 -8.10 5.44
N ALA A 209 -29.25 -8.61 6.29
CA ALA A 209 -28.93 -8.86 7.69
C ALA A 209 -27.77 -9.86 7.82
N GLY A 210 -26.80 -9.57 8.68
CA GLY A 210 -25.60 -10.39 8.88
C GLY A 210 -24.52 -10.21 7.81
N ALA A 211 -24.68 -9.28 6.86
CA ALA A 211 -23.61 -8.90 5.95
C ALA A 211 -22.68 -7.87 6.62
N ASP A 212 -21.88 -8.32 7.56
CA ASP A 212 -20.96 -7.53 8.39
C ASP A 212 -19.70 -8.35 8.74
N ILE A 213 -18.89 -7.86 9.67
CA ILE A 213 -17.64 -8.52 10.08
C ILE A 213 -17.77 -9.30 11.40
N ASP A 214 -18.98 -9.51 11.92
CA ASP A 214 -19.25 -10.23 13.19
C ASP A 214 -18.41 -9.70 14.37
N LEU A 215 -18.16 -8.38 14.43
CA LEU A 215 -17.26 -7.78 15.41
C LEU A 215 -17.72 -8.02 16.85
N LEU A 216 -19.01 -8.03 17.10
CA LEU A 216 -19.55 -8.23 18.44
C LEU A 216 -19.27 -9.64 18.96
N ASP A 217 -19.29 -10.64 18.08
CA ASP A 217 -18.96 -12.02 18.44
C ASP A 217 -17.44 -12.18 18.59
N ALA A 218 -16.65 -11.51 17.76
CA ALA A 218 -15.19 -11.46 17.92
C ALA A 218 -14.78 -10.83 19.26
N TRP A 219 -15.44 -9.78 19.72
CA TRP A 219 -15.17 -9.13 21.01
C TRP A 219 -15.52 -9.99 22.23
N GLN A 220 -16.37 -11.00 22.08
CA GLN A 220 -16.57 -11.98 23.14
C GLN A 220 -15.35 -12.89 23.35
N LEU A 221 -14.52 -13.02 22.32
CA LEU A 221 -13.31 -13.83 22.39
C LEU A 221 -12.08 -13.00 22.76
N CYS A 222 -11.95 -11.81 22.17
CA CYS A 222 -10.81 -10.92 22.40
C CYS A 222 -11.15 -9.48 21.99
N THR A 223 -10.80 -8.51 22.83
CA THR A 223 -10.92 -7.07 22.55
C THR A 223 -9.59 -6.43 22.19
N GLY A 224 -8.56 -7.22 21.92
CA GLY A 224 -7.21 -6.77 21.63
C GLY A 224 -6.27 -6.81 22.84
N SER A 225 -5.05 -6.36 22.64
CA SER A 225 -4.02 -6.27 23.68
C SER A 225 -3.09 -5.11 23.38
N GLU A 226 -2.66 -4.39 24.41
CA GLU A 226 -1.65 -3.32 24.30
C GLU A 226 -0.28 -3.82 23.79
N GLU A 227 -0.06 -5.13 23.81
CA GLU A 227 1.16 -5.74 23.28
C GLU A 227 1.16 -5.85 21.75
N VAL A 228 -0.02 -5.71 21.13
CA VAL A 228 -0.19 -5.81 19.67
C VAL A 228 -0.17 -4.41 19.07
N ILE A 229 0.86 -4.13 18.27
CA ILE A 229 0.97 -2.86 17.55
C ILE A 229 0.39 -3.07 16.15
N VAL A 230 -0.61 -2.26 15.80
CA VAL A 230 -1.23 -2.23 14.47
C VAL A 230 -0.80 -0.95 13.75
N ALA A 231 -0.20 -1.08 12.57
CA ALA A 231 0.09 0.04 11.71
C ALA A 231 -1.12 0.31 10.79
N VAL A 232 -1.66 1.52 10.87
CA VAL A 232 -2.69 2.01 9.96
C VAL A 232 -1.99 2.91 8.95
N ILE A 233 -2.05 2.52 7.67
CA ILE A 233 -1.46 3.27 6.55
C ILE A 233 -2.60 3.97 5.83
N ASP A 234 -2.79 5.24 6.15
CA ASP A 234 -3.91 6.05 5.68
C ASP A 234 -3.54 7.54 5.76
N GLU A 235 -4.51 8.42 5.49
CA GLU A 235 -4.39 9.85 5.76
C GLU A 235 -4.13 10.12 7.26
N PRO A 236 -3.64 11.32 7.64
CA PRO A 236 -3.31 11.63 9.03
C PRO A 236 -4.49 11.41 9.99
N VAL A 237 -4.21 10.79 11.11
CA VAL A 237 -5.19 10.59 12.18
C VAL A 237 -5.05 11.65 13.27
N GLN A 238 -6.16 12.09 13.83
CA GLN A 238 -6.15 13.01 14.98
C GLN A 238 -5.73 12.28 16.26
N ILE A 239 -4.43 12.27 16.55
CA ILE A 239 -3.86 11.56 17.72
C ILE A 239 -4.37 12.06 19.07
N THR A 240 -4.95 13.28 19.13
CA THR A 240 -5.53 13.87 20.34
C THR A 240 -7.02 13.55 20.50
N HIS A 241 -7.63 12.80 19.56
CA HIS A 241 -9.05 12.46 19.64
C HIS A 241 -9.35 11.70 20.93
N PRO A 242 -10.40 12.03 21.70
CA PRO A 242 -10.71 11.40 22.99
C PRO A 242 -10.76 9.87 22.94
N ASP A 243 -11.33 9.30 21.88
CA ASP A 243 -11.53 7.86 21.75
C ASP A 243 -10.26 7.13 21.25
N LEU A 244 -9.34 7.84 20.60
CA LEU A 244 -8.15 7.24 20.00
C LEU A 244 -6.91 7.37 20.89
N ARG A 245 -6.76 8.51 21.58
CA ARG A 245 -5.52 8.90 22.28
C ARG A 245 -4.99 7.85 23.25
N ALA A 246 -5.87 7.07 23.89
CA ALA A 246 -5.47 6.03 24.83
C ALA A 246 -4.79 4.83 24.17
N ASN A 247 -5.09 4.62 22.89
CA ASN A 247 -4.58 3.49 22.12
C ASN A 247 -3.54 3.90 21.04
N ILE A 248 -3.22 5.19 20.95
CA ILE A 248 -2.19 5.66 20.01
C ILE A 248 -0.82 5.17 20.48
N TRP A 249 -0.15 4.43 19.61
CA TRP A 249 1.21 4.01 19.84
C TRP A 249 2.16 5.20 19.93
N SER A 250 3.14 5.13 20.81
CA SER A 250 4.22 6.10 20.91
C SER A 250 5.56 5.39 20.78
N ASN A 251 6.51 6.01 20.05
CA ASN A 251 7.83 5.45 19.90
C ASN A 251 8.52 5.36 21.27
N PRO A 252 8.98 4.16 21.71
CA PRO A 252 9.65 4.00 23.01
C PRO A 252 10.93 4.83 23.16
N LYS A 253 11.55 5.24 22.04
CA LYS A 253 12.77 6.06 22.02
C LYS A 253 12.47 7.56 21.95
N ASN A 254 11.27 7.94 21.48
CA ASN A 254 10.83 9.33 21.38
C ASN A 254 9.30 9.41 21.48
N SER A 255 8.79 9.72 22.64
CA SER A 255 7.34 9.74 22.94
C SER A 255 6.53 10.79 22.15
N GLN A 256 7.17 11.67 21.42
CA GLN A 256 6.51 12.63 20.52
C GLN A 256 6.25 12.06 19.12
N GLU A 257 6.78 10.88 18.83
CA GLU A 257 6.58 10.20 17.56
C GLU A 257 5.48 9.13 17.72
N HIS A 258 4.45 9.24 16.90
CA HIS A 258 3.28 8.37 16.92
C HIS A 258 3.11 7.59 15.61
N GLY A 259 4.04 7.70 14.68
CA GLY A 259 4.05 7.07 13.38
C GLY A 259 5.10 7.69 12.47
N TYR A 260 4.99 7.40 11.18
CA TYR A 260 5.89 7.91 10.14
C TYR A 260 5.07 8.66 9.10
N ASN A 261 5.66 9.74 8.59
CA ASN A 261 5.17 10.43 7.41
C ASN A 261 6.07 10.00 6.23
N PHE A 262 5.45 9.39 5.23
CA PHE A 262 6.14 8.85 4.06
C PHE A 262 6.25 9.87 2.94
#